data_ff0d2a66d8e61f2227837f07e5b156f4
#
_entry.id   ff0d2a66d8e61f2227837f07e5b156f4
#
_cell.length_a   1.000
_cell.length_b   1.000
_cell.length_c   1.000
_cell.angle_alpha   90.00
_cell.angle_beta   90.00
_cell.angle_gamma   90.00
#
_symmetry.space_group_name_H-M   'P 1'
#
loop_
_entity.id
_entity.type
_entity.pdbx_description
1 polymer ?
#
loop_
_entity_poly.entity_id
_entity_poly.type
_entity_poly.pdbx_seq_one_letter_code
_entity_poly.pdbx_strand_id
1 'polypeptide(L)'
;MATMITKMMNTSPAMSSSSSSSSSSSSPPLPPVQTVPTQSPQSPSLPLRTIPGSYGWPLLGPISDRLDYFWFQGPETFFRKRIAKYNSTVFRTNMPPTFPFFSRVNPNVVAVLDCKSFAHLFDMEIVEKKNVLVGDFMPSTKFTGNIRTGAYLDPSEPQHAKVKNFAMDILKRGSKVWLTELLANLDILWENVDSDVSEKGSSSYIFTLQQSMFKFLIKSLVGADPSTSPEIEKNGYAMLDQWLALQLLPTVHIGVAQPLVEIFLHSFAYPSFLVSGDYNKLAQFIRKEGKEVIRRGESEFGLSEEETIHNLLFILGFNAFGGFSVFLPVLIGTVASDTTGLQERLRKEARENGGPSLTFDSVKEMPLVQSVVYETFRLNPPVPLQYARARKDFQLSSHDSVYDIKRGELLCGYQTLVMRDPKVFDEPESFKPDRFMGKGRELLSYLYWSNGPQTDSPNASNKQCAAKDYVTLTACLIVAHMFRRYDSITGSSSSITAVEKAK
;
A
#
# COMPACT_ATOMS: atom_id res chain seq x y z
N MET A 1 11.15 -0.44 -17.12
CA MET A 1 10.58 -1.52 -16.29
C MET A 1 9.60 -0.97 -15.25
N ALA A 2 9.91 0.11 -14.57
CA ALA A 2 8.98 0.80 -13.64
C ALA A 2 7.67 1.23 -14.27
N THR A 3 7.76 1.86 -15.44
CA THR A 3 6.58 2.15 -16.26
C THR A 3 5.73 0.89 -16.47
N MET A 4 6.36 -0.25 -16.50
CA MET A 4 5.71 -1.55 -16.58
C MET A 4 4.98 -1.89 -15.28
N ILE A 5 5.61 -1.81 -14.14
CA ILE A 5 4.98 -2.13 -12.84
C ILE A 5 3.87 -1.12 -12.52
N THR A 6 4.09 0.17 -12.72
CA THR A 6 3.08 1.21 -12.50
C THR A 6 1.92 1.12 -13.51
N LYS A 7 2.20 0.87 -14.80
CA LYS A 7 1.14 0.56 -15.79
C LYS A 7 0.37 -0.72 -15.47
N MET A 8 1.02 -1.68 -14.87
CA MET A 8 0.54 -3.02 -14.61
C MET A 8 -0.35 -3.13 -13.38
N MET A 9 -0.13 -2.27 -12.38
CA MET A 9 -1.00 -2.18 -11.20
C MET A 9 -2.28 -1.38 -11.47
N ASN A 10 -2.34 -0.62 -12.57
CA ASN A 10 -3.44 0.30 -12.92
C ASN A 10 -4.42 -0.22 -13.98
N THR A 11 -4.33 -1.45 -14.43
CA THR A 11 -5.31 -2.03 -15.38
C THR A 11 -6.48 -2.70 -14.64
N SER A 12 -7.28 -1.91 -13.93
CA SER A 12 -8.66 -2.25 -13.64
C SER A 12 -9.57 -1.58 -14.69
N PRO A 13 -10.54 -2.28 -15.27
CA PRO A 13 -11.42 -1.68 -16.29
C PRO A 13 -12.31 -0.61 -15.67
N ALA A 14 -12.41 0.53 -16.32
CA ALA A 14 -13.35 1.59 -15.97
C ALA A 14 -14.78 1.07 -16.06
N MET A 15 -15.52 1.08 -14.97
CA MET A 15 -16.94 0.77 -14.96
C MET A 15 -17.75 2.02 -15.27
N SER A 16 -18.63 1.91 -16.27
CA SER A 16 -19.61 2.91 -16.68
C SER A 16 -20.67 3.13 -15.59
N SER A 17 -20.93 4.40 -15.27
CA SER A 17 -21.97 4.82 -14.35
C SER A 17 -23.37 4.72 -15.00
N SER A 18 -24.30 4.01 -14.37
CA SER A 18 -25.73 4.12 -14.64
C SER A 18 -26.42 4.81 -13.47
N SER A 19 -27.04 5.95 -13.74
CA SER A 19 -27.83 6.73 -12.79
C SER A 19 -29.23 6.13 -12.59
N SER A 20 -29.63 5.90 -11.33
CA SER A 20 -31.02 5.64 -10.95
C SER A 20 -31.44 6.56 -9.81
N SER A 21 -32.55 7.27 -10.07
CA SER A 21 -33.22 8.20 -9.16
C SER A 21 -33.98 7.44 -8.06
N SER A 22 -33.88 7.86 -6.81
CA SER A 22 -34.69 7.34 -5.70
C SER A 22 -35.55 8.46 -5.06
N SER A 23 -36.83 8.16 -4.92
CA SER A 23 -37.87 8.96 -4.28
C SER A 23 -37.84 8.79 -2.76
N SER A 24 -38.09 9.90 -2.06
CA SER A 24 -38.22 9.97 -0.60
C SER A 24 -39.59 9.57 -0.11
N SER A 25 -39.72 8.78 0.98
CA SER A 25 -40.92 8.60 1.76
C SER A 25 -40.64 8.78 3.27
N SER A 26 -41.46 9.65 3.90
CA SER A 26 -41.43 9.99 5.32
C SER A 26 -42.23 8.99 6.15
N SER A 27 -41.75 8.61 7.33
CA SER A 27 -42.47 7.77 8.31
C SER A 27 -42.82 8.56 9.58
N PRO A 28 -43.95 8.24 10.28
CA PRO A 28 -44.43 8.98 11.43
C PRO A 28 -43.84 8.51 12.77
N PRO A 29 -44.05 9.26 13.89
CA PRO A 29 -43.36 9.03 15.17
C PRO A 29 -44.00 7.93 16.03
N LEU A 30 -43.17 7.23 16.82
CA LEU A 30 -43.50 6.13 17.71
C LEU A 30 -43.90 6.60 19.14
N PRO A 31 -44.75 5.85 19.85
CA PRO A 31 -45.18 6.17 21.24
C PRO A 31 -44.15 5.69 22.29
N PRO A 32 -44.27 6.12 23.56
CA PRO A 32 -43.25 5.95 24.60
C PRO A 32 -43.18 4.50 25.14
N VAL A 33 -41.93 4.03 25.34
CA VAL A 33 -41.61 2.68 25.80
C VAL A 33 -41.60 2.61 27.34
N GLN A 34 -42.32 1.63 27.87
CA GLN A 34 -42.24 1.18 29.26
C GLN A 34 -40.98 0.35 29.51
N THR A 35 -40.22 0.64 30.56
CA THR A 35 -39.02 -0.09 30.96
C THR A 35 -39.35 -1.41 31.64
N VAL A 36 -38.98 -2.52 31.00
CA VAL A 36 -38.88 -3.86 31.57
C VAL A 36 -37.40 -4.16 31.84
N PRO A 37 -36.99 -4.82 32.94
CA PRO A 37 -35.60 -5.10 33.21
C PRO A 37 -35.09 -6.15 32.20
N THR A 38 -34.23 -5.72 31.29
CA THR A 38 -33.67 -6.56 30.23
C THR A 38 -32.45 -7.30 30.77
N GLN A 39 -32.55 -8.60 30.87
CA GLN A 39 -31.37 -9.47 30.82
C GLN A 39 -30.64 -9.18 29.54
N SER A 40 -29.32 -8.91 29.60
CA SER A 40 -28.47 -8.67 28.45
C SER A 40 -28.59 -9.85 27.49
N PRO A 41 -28.98 -9.69 26.23
CA PRO A 41 -28.97 -10.79 25.27
C PRO A 41 -27.51 -11.21 25.05
N GLN A 42 -27.17 -12.42 25.41
CA GLN A 42 -25.93 -13.07 24.95
C GLN A 42 -25.99 -13.03 23.42
N SER A 43 -25.04 -12.29 22.82
CA SER A 43 -24.90 -12.31 21.37
C SER A 43 -24.78 -13.74 20.89
N PRO A 44 -25.57 -14.20 19.89
CA PRO A 44 -25.53 -15.57 19.44
C PRO A 44 -24.09 -15.93 19.04
N SER A 45 -23.53 -16.95 19.65
CA SER A 45 -22.20 -17.44 19.30
C SER A 45 -22.20 -17.87 17.83
N LEU A 46 -21.25 -17.33 17.06
CA LEU A 46 -21.12 -17.70 15.64
C LEU A 46 -20.88 -19.21 15.49
N PRO A 47 -21.48 -19.88 14.49
CA PRO A 47 -21.31 -21.30 14.29
C PRO A 47 -19.87 -21.64 13.91
N LEU A 48 -19.33 -22.69 14.54
CA LEU A 48 -18.06 -23.28 14.12
C LEU A 48 -18.25 -24.01 12.79
N ARG A 49 -17.42 -23.70 11.81
CA ARG A 49 -17.48 -24.25 10.46
C ARG A 49 -16.13 -24.82 10.04
N THR A 50 -16.13 -25.95 9.34
CA THR A 50 -14.93 -26.44 8.67
C THR A 50 -14.53 -25.51 7.55
N ILE A 51 -13.23 -25.15 7.44
CA ILE A 51 -12.73 -24.29 6.37
C ILE A 51 -12.95 -24.98 5.02
N PRO A 52 -13.78 -24.41 4.13
CA PRO A 52 -14.03 -24.99 2.81
C PRO A 52 -12.84 -24.84 1.87
N GLY A 53 -12.87 -25.57 0.76
CA GLY A 53 -11.81 -25.57 -0.23
C GLY A 53 -10.76 -26.64 0.02
N SER A 54 -9.83 -26.76 -0.89
CA SER A 54 -8.72 -27.72 -0.82
C SER A 54 -7.52 -27.16 -1.59
N TYR A 55 -6.36 -27.72 -1.32
CA TYR A 55 -5.13 -27.39 -2.03
C TYR A 55 -4.97 -28.17 -3.35
N GLY A 56 -5.92 -29.04 -3.65
CA GLY A 56 -5.89 -29.88 -4.86
C GLY A 56 -4.81 -30.97 -4.78
N TRP A 57 -4.53 -31.57 -5.94
CA TRP A 57 -3.48 -32.57 -6.05
C TRP A 57 -2.09 -31.94 -5.87
N PRO A 58 -1.16 -32.62 -5.21
CA PRO A 58 0.21 -32.14 -5.09
C PRO A 58 0.78 -31.70 -6.45
N LEU A 59 1.44 -30.56 -6.51
CA LEU A 59 1.98 -29.90 -7.71
C LEU A 59 0.92 -29.36 -8.67
N LEU A 60 -0.10 -30.14 -9.05
CA LEU A 60 -1.12 -29.74 -10.04
C LEU A 60 -2.06 -28.65 -9.48
N GLY A 61 -2.48 -28.77 -8.22
CA GLY A 61 -3.31 -27.76 -7.57
C GLY A 61 -2.63 -26.40 -7.55
N PRO A 62 -1.42 -26.27 -7.00
CA PRO A 62 -0.66 -25.02 -7.02
C PRO A 62 -0.40 -24.45 -8.42
N ILE A 63 -0.14 -25.28 -9.42
CA ILE A 63 0.05 -24.83 -10.81
C ILE A 63 -1.26 -24.28 -11.38
N SER A 64 -2.37 -24.99 -11.18
CA SER A 64 -3.70 -24.56 -11.63
C SER A 64 -4.10 -23.21 -11.01
N ASP A 65 -3.95 -23.08 -9.68
CA ASP A 65 -4.27 -21.85 -8.97
C ASP A 65 -3.36 -20.69 -9.42
N ARG A 66 -2.08 -20.93 -9.68
CA ARG A 66 -1.14 -19.95 -10.22
C ARG A 66 -1.56 -19.44 -11.60
N LEU A 67 -1.96 -20.35 -12.51
CA LEU A 67 -2.41 -19.97 -13.85
C LEU A 67 -3.72 -19.17 -13.78
N ASP A 68 -4.64 -19.58 -12.90
CA ASP A 68 -5.85 -18.81 -12.63
C ASP A 68 -5.52 -17.41 -12.12
N TYR A 69 -4.61 -17.30 -11.13
CA TYR A 69 -4.26 -16.05 -10.48
C TYR A 69 -3.55 -15.06 -11.41
N PHE A 70 -2.57 -15.51 -12.19
CA PHE A 70 -1.78 -14.62 -13.02
C PHE A 70 -2.33 -14.43 -14.43
N TRP A 71 -3.03 -15.43 -14.99
CA TRP A 71 -3.35 -15.39 -16.40
C TRP A 71 -4.85 -15.49 -16.71
N PHE A 72 -5.53 -16.57 -16.27
CA PHE A 72 -6.90 -16.81 -16.71
C PHE A 72 -7.92 -15.85 -16.09
N GLN A 73 -7.70 -15.41 -14.85
CA GLN A 73 -8.70 -14.66 -14.08
C GLN A 73 -8.18 -13.33 -13.56
N GLY A 74 -6.92 -13.25 -13.16
CA GLY A 74 -6.38 -12.16 -12.36
C GLY A 74 -6.76 -12.26 -10.88
N PRO A 75 -6.05 -11.53 -10.00
CA PRO A 75 -6.19 -11.67 -8.55
C PRO A 75 -7.62 -11.49 -8.02
N GLU A 76 -8.31 -10.44 -8.44
CA GLU A 76 -9.63 -10.11 -7.94
C GLU A 76 -10.66 -11.15 -8.32
N THR A 77 -10.72 -11.55 -9.60
CA THR A 77 -11.64 -12.57 -10.08
C THR A 77 -11.35 -13.94 -9.47
N PHE A 78 -10.06 -14.24 -9.27
CA PHE A 78 -9.61 -15.46 -8.60
C PHE A 78 -10.25 -15.62 -7.22
N PHE A 79 -10.21 -14.59 -6.40
CA PHE A 79 -10.79 -14.61 -5.07
C PHE A 79 -12.33 -14.55 -5.11
N ARG A 80 -12.93 -13.68 -5.91
CA ARG A 80 -14.40 -13.52 -6.01
C ARG A 80 -15.09 -14.82 -6.45
N LYS A 81 -14.55 -15.53 -7.44
CA LYS A 81 -15.09 -16.84 -7.87
C LYS A 81 -15.05 -17.89 -6.75
N ARG A 82 -13.98 -17.88 -5.93
CA ARG A 82 -13.85 -18.82 -4.81
C ARG A 82 -14.78 -18.47 -3.65
N ILE A 83 -14.95 -17.18 -3.35
CA ILE A 83 -15.97 -16.72 -2.38
C ILE A 83 -17.35 -17.21 -2.81
N ALA A 84 -17.75 -17.01 -4.05
CA ALA A 84 -19.03 -17.47 -4.57
C ALA A 84 -19.16 -18.99 -4.56
N LYS A 85 -18.11 -19.73 -4.97
CA LYS A 85 -18.09 -21.20 -5.00
C LYS A 85 -18.27 -21.82 -3.62
N TYR A 86 -17.61 -21.26 -2.60
CA TYR A 86 -17.61 -21.82 -1.25
C TYR A 86 -18.65 -21.19 -0.32
N ASN A 87 -19.31 -20.15 -0.78
CA ASN A 87 -20.17 -19.29 0.05
C ASN A 87 -19.47 -18.95 1.37
N SER A 88 -18.23 -18.47 1.26
CA SER A 88 -17.37 -18.15 2.40
C SER A 88 -16.27 -17.20 2.00
N THR A 89 -15.97 -16.23 2.87
CA THR A 89 -14.81 -15.35 2.77
C THR A 89 -13.53 -15.95 3.37
N VAL A 90 -13.67 -17.12 4.01
CA VAL A 90 -12.55 -17.90 4.55
C VAL A 90 -12.53 -19.26 3.87
N PHE A 91 -11.43 -19.63 3.18
CA PHE A 91 -11.28 -20.89 2.46
C PHE A 91 -9.82 -21.26 2.19
N ARG A 92 -9.57 -22.55 1.90
CA ARG A 92 -8.25 -23.06 1.50
C ARG A 92 -8.02 -22.88 0.00
N THR A 93 -6.82 -22.42 -0.38
CA THR A 93 -6.37 -22.26 -1.78
C THR A 93 -4.84 -22.23 -1.82
N ASN A 94 -4.26 -22.22 -3.03
CA ASN A 94 -2.84 -21.99 -3.21
C ASN A 94 -2.59 -20.57 -3.73
N MET A 95 -1.45 -20.00 -3.31
CA MET A 95 -1.00 -18.68 -3.76
C MET A 95 0.38 -18.77 -4.39
N PRO A 96 0.65 -18.06 -5.52
CA PRO A 96 1.99 -17.97 -6.07
C PRO A 96 2.93 -17.18 -5.15
N PRO A 97 4.26 -17.36 -5.29
CA PRO A 97 4.94 -18.21 -6.27
C PRO A 97 4.91 -19.70 -5.89
N THR A 98 4.96 -20.58 -6.88
CA THR A 98 4.83 -22.01 -6.70
C THR A 98 5.86 -22.81 -7.50
N PHE A 99 5.84 -24.16 -7.30
CA PHE A 99 6.57 -25.10 -8.16
C PHE A 99 6.47 -24.71 -9.66
N PRO A 100 7.49 -24.99 -10.49
CA PRO A 100 8.61 -25.89 -10.21
C PRO A 100 9.84 -25.23 -9.54
N PHE A 101 10.07 -23.95 -9.71
CA PHE A 101 11.35 -23.32 -9.31
C PHE A 101 11.32 -22.73 -7.89
N PHE A 102 10.14 -22.65 -7.27
CA PHE A 102 9.96 -22.26 -5.86
C PHE A 102 9.68 -23.47 -4.96
N SER A 103 10.46 -24.53 -5.08
CA SER A 103 10.26 -25.80 -4.36
C SER A 103 10.28 -25.70 -2.81
N ARG A 104 10.85 -24.61 -2.28
CA ARG A 104 10.91 -24.35 -0.83
C ARG A 104 9.80 -23.42 -0.34
N VAL A 105 8.98 -22.88 -1.23
CA VAL A 105 7.86 -22.01 -0.89
C VAL A 105 6.61 -22.86 -0.75
N ASN A 106 5.97 -22.83 0.41
CA ASN A 106 4.68 -23.46 0.62
C ASN A 106 3.57 -22.58 0.05
N PRO A 107 2.88 -23.00 -1.02
CA PRO A 107 1.80 -22.22 -1.63
C PRO A 107 0.48 -22.27 -0.84
N ASN A 108 0.33 -23.22 0.09
CA ASN A 108 -0.92 -23.50 0.77
C ASN A 108 -1.27 -22.37 1.73
N VAL A 109 -2.45 -21.77 1.56
CA VAL A 109 -2.93 -20.68 2.42
C VAL A 109 -4.38 -20.88 2.82
N VAL A 110 -4.74 -20.30 3.95
CA VAL A 110 -6.14 -19.99 4.30
C VAL A 110 -6.38 -18.54 3.92
N ALA A 111 -7.22 -18.31 2.90
CA ALA A 111 -7.63 -16.97 2.51
C ALA A 111 -8.57 -16.37 3.57
N VAL A 112 -8.40 -15.07 3.89
CA VAL A 112 -9.21 -14.31 4.86
C VAL A 112 -9.59 -12.98 4.20
N LEU A 113 -10.84 -12.85 3.73
CA LEU A 113 -11.26 -11.87 2.73
C LEU A 113 -12.43 -10.98 3.15
N ASP A 114 -12.74 -10.91 4.43
CA ASP A 114 -13.65 -9.93 5.03
C ASP A 114 -12.94 -9.16 6.14
N CYS A 115 -13.47 -7.99 6.52
CA CYS A 115 -12.84 -7.12 7.51
C CYS A 115 -12.60 -7.80 8.85
N LYS A 116 -13.50 -8.69 9.29
CA LYS A 116 -13.40 -9.34 10.59
C LYS A 116 -12.34 -10.43 10.62
N SER A 117 -12.31 -11.29 9.60
CA SER A 117 -11.29 -12.36 9.49
C SER A 117 -9.90 -11.78 9.20
N PHE A 118 -9.81 -10.71 8.40
CA PHE A 118 -8.56 -10.06 8.03
C PHE A 118 -7.85 -9.42 9.23
N ALA A 119 -8.60 -8.88 10.20
CA ALA A 119 -8.03 -8.24 11.39
C ALA A 119 -7.12 -9.19 12.20
N HIS A 120 -7.37 -10.51 12.16
CA HIS A 120 -6.52 -11.50 12.84
C HIS A 120 -5.08 -11.55 12.30
N LEU A 121 -4.82 -11.05 11.08
CA LEU A 121 -3.47 -10.97 10.52
C LEU A 121 -2.55 -10.00 11.29
N PHE A 122 -3.09 -9.17 12.16
CA PHE A 122 -2.36 -8.13 12.87
C PHE A 122 -2.17 -8.42 14.37
N ASP A 123 -2.81 -9.44 14.88
CA ASP A 123 -2.67 -9.88 16.26
C ASP A 123 -1.41 -10.72 16.45
N MET A 124 -0.32 -10.05 16.88
CA MET A 124 0.99 -10.68 17.06
C MET A 124 1.04 -11.72 18.19
N GLU A 125 0.00 -11.87 18.99
CA GLU A 125 -0.10 -12.95 19.98
C GLU A 125 -0.51 -14.30 19.37
N ILE A 126 -1.27 -14.26 18.26
CA ILE A 126 -1.77 -15.45 17.60
C ILE A 126 -1.04 -15.74 16.28
N VAL A 127 -0.45 -14.72 15.63
CA VAL A 127 0.28 -14.89 14.38
C VAL A 127 1.72 -14.37 14.47
N GLU A 128 2.56 -14.82 13.53
CA GLU A 128 3.91 -14.33 13.34
C GLU A 128 4.13 -13.90 11.89
N LYS A 129 5.10 -12.97 11.71
CA LYS A 129 5.50 -12.45 10.40
C LYS A 129 7.00 -12.63 10.14
N LYS A 130 7.60 -13.63 10.79
CA LYS A 130 9.01 -13.97 10.59
C LYS A 130 9.23 -14.55 9.19
N ASN A 131 10.07 -13.86 8.40
CA ASN A 131 10.38 -14.24 7.01
C ASN A 131 9.13 -14.42 6.13
N VAL A 132 8.09 -13.64 6.38
CA VAL A 132 6.86 -13.62 5.60
C VAL A 132 6.80 -12.34 4.78
N LEU A 133 6.73 -12.44 3.47
CA LEU A 133 6.46 -11.32 2.56
C LEU A 133 5.28 -11.66 1.65
N VAL A 134 5.48 -12.56 0.68
CA VAL A 134 4.40 -13.12 -0.14
C VAL A 134 4.34 -14.61 0.19
N GLY A 135 3.55 -14.94 1.18
CA GLY A 135 3.61 -16.26 1.79
C GLY A 135 4.99 -16.53 2.38
N ASP A 136 5.52 -17.71 2.09
CA ASP A 136 6.87 -18.12 2.46
C ASP A 136 7.95 -17.58 1.52
N PHE A 137 7.57 -16.89 0.46
CA PHE A 137 8.53 -16.26 -0.43
C PHE A 137 9.12 -15.00 0.19
N MET A 138 10.44 -14.98 0.25
CA MET A 138 11.23 -13.83 0.61
C MET A 138 12.36 -13.69 -0.41
N PRO A 139 12.59 -12.51 -1.00
CA PRO A 139 13.75 -12.26 -1.83
C PRO A 139 15.06 -12.59 -1.10
N SER A 140 16.07 -12.96 -1.86
CA SER A 140 17.40 -13.25 -1.27
C SER A 140 17.94 -12.04 -0.51
N THR A 141 18.50 -12.26 0.68
CA THR A 141 19.18 -11.21 1.46
C THR A 141 20.40 -10.61 0.72
N LYS A 142 20.86 -11.24 -0.36
CA LYS A 142 21.88 -10.63 -1.24
C LYS A 142 21.41 -9.32 -1.89
N PHE A 143 20.11 -9.09 -2.03
CA PHE A 143 19.55 -7.80 -2.44
C PHE A 143 19.74 -6.70 -1.39
N THR A 144 20.00 -7.06 -0.16
CA THR A 144 20.11 -6.17 1.00
C THR A 144 21.43 -6.37 1.74
N GLY A 145 22.54 -6.59 1.03
CA GLY A 145 23.88 -6.75 1.61
C GLY A 145 24.02 -7.92 2.59
N ASN A 146 23.25 -8.98 2.40
CA ASN A 146 23.13 -10.13 3.31
C ASN A 146 22.47 -9.79 4.66
N ILE A 147 21.89 -8.61 4.81
CA ILE A 147 21.15 -8.20 6.02
C ILE A 147 19.66 -8.58 5.87
N ARG A 148 19.09 -9.18 6.90
CA ARG A 148 17.65 -9.41 7.01
C ARG A 148 16.98 -8.14 7.53
N THR A 149 16.37 -7.36 6.64
CA THR A 149 15.79 -6.05 6.96
C THR A 149 14.50 -6.15 7.78
N GLY A 150 14.07 -5.02 8.35
CA GLY A 150 12.94 -4.93 9.28
C GLY A 150 11.62 -5.53 8.77
N ALA A 151 11.39 -5.55 7.44
CA ALA A 151 10.20 -6.16 6.86
C ALA A 151 10.11 -7.68 7.14
N TYR A 152 11.24 -8.36 7.22
CA TYR A 152 11.35 -9.81 7.42
C TYR A 152 11.53 -10.23 8.89
N LEU A 153 11.64 -9.27 9.80
CA LEU A 153 11.75 -9.50 11.23
C LEU A 153 10.35 -9.60 11.86
N ASP A 154 10.19 -10.52 12.81
CA ASP A 154 8.98 -10.60 13.63
C ASP A 154 9.12 -9.73 14.89
N PRO A 155 8.05 -9.12 15.42
CA PRO A 155 8.11 -8.35 16.66
C PRO A 155 8.67 -9.10 17.88
N SER A 156 8.63 -10.43 17.90
CA SER A 156 9.26 -11.25 18.92
C SER A 156 10.80 -11.28 18.85
N GLU A 157 11.39 -10.80 17.75
CA GLU A 157 12.82 -10.74 17.57
C GLU A 157 13.36 -9.39 18.07
N PRO A 158 14.37 -9.37 18.97
CA PRO A 158 14.92 -8.11 19.53
C PRO A 158 15.35 -7.10 18.45
N GLN A 159 15.85 -7.60 17.32
CA GLN A 159 16.30 -6.77 16.21
C GLN A 159 15.16 -6.00 15.54
N HIS A 160 13.91 -6.53 15.56
CA HIS A 160 12.75 -5.83 15.04
C HIS A 160 12.52 -4.48 15.74
N ALA A 161 12.54 -4.49 17.09
CA ALA A 161 12.34 -3.26 17.87
C ALA A 161 13.39 -2.19 17.55
N LYS A 162 14.67 -2.58 17.42
CA LYS A 162 15.76 -1.67 17.05
C LYS A 162 15.52 -1.02 15.69
N VAL A 163 15.27 -1.82 14.65
CA VAL A 163 15.03 -1.33 13.29
C VAL A 163 13.74 -0.51 13.21
N LYS A 164 12.68 -0.92 13.92
CA LYS A 164 11.41 -0.19 13.93
C LYS A 164 11.55 1.19 14.60
N ASN A 165 12.23 1.25 15.74
CA ASN A 165 12.47 2.51 16.45
C ASN A 165 13.39 3.42 15.61
N PHE A 166 14.41 2.89 14.95
CA PHE A 166 15.25 3.63 14.00
C PHE A 166 14.42 4.21 12.86
N ALA A 167 13.51 3.43 12.25
CA ALA A 167 12.63 3.91 11.19
C ALA A 167 11.70 5.06 11.67
N MET A 168 11.16 4.95 12.87
CA MET A 168 10.32 6.01 13.46
C MET A 168 11.14 7.29 13.78
N ASP A 169 12.39 7.13 14.24
CA ASP A 169 13.30 8.28 14.47
C ASP A 169 13.65 9.00 13.18
N ILE A 170 13.98 8.28 12.11
CA ILE A 170 14.26 8.86 10.79
C ILE A 170 13.07 9.75 10.34
N LEU A 171 11.84 9.23 10.42
CA LEU A 171 10.64 9.95 10.04
C LEU A 171 10.42 11.21 10.91
N LYS A 172 10.57 11.08 12.23
CA LYS A 172 10.45 12.19 13.17
C LYS A 172 11.47 13.30 12.87
N ARG A 173 12.67 12.93 12.53
CA ARG A 173 13.74 13.91 12.18
C ARG A 173 13.51 14.51 10.81
N GLY A 174 13.17 13.67 9.84
CA GLY A 174 12.85 14.09 8.48
C GLY A 174 11.69 15.07 8.42
N SER A 175 10.76 15.01 9.37
CA SER A 175 9.61 15.94 9.43
C SER A 175 9.99 17.41 9.46
N LYS A 176 11.20 17.74 9.95
CA LYS A 176 11.69 19.12 10.01
C LYS A 176 11.93 19.74 8.62
N VAL A 177 12.34 18.93 7.65
CA VAL A 177 12.61 19.36 6.28
C VAL A 177 11.57 18.85 5.29
N TRP A 178 10.68 17.97 5.74
CA TRP A 178 9.72 17.24 4.91
C TRP A 178 8.90 18.17 4.01
N LEU A 179 8.28 19.16 4.62
CA LEU A 179 7.40 20.08 3.90
C LEU A 179 8.17 20.92 2.88
N THR A 180 9.30 21.53 3.28
CA THR A 180 10.11 22.36 2.41
C THR A 180 10.63 21.58 1.21
N GLU A 181 11.17 20.39 1.44
CA GLU A 181 11.70 19.55 0.37
C GLU A 181 10.58 18.98 -0.52
N LEU A 182 9.44 18.61 0.06
CA LEU A 182 8.30 18.15 -0.72
C LEU A 182 7.79 19.23 -1.67
N LEU A 183 7.50 20.43 -1.14
CA LEU A 183 6.94 21.52 -1.94
C LEU A 183 7.90 21.95 -3.06
N ALA A 184 9.19 22.09 -2.77
CA ALA A 184 10.19 22.43 -3.78
C ALA A 184 10.25 21.39 -4.93
N ASN A 185 10.18 20.10 -4.60
CA ASN A 185 10.16 19.04 -5.62
C ASN A 185 8.82 18.96 -6.38
N LEU A 186 7.70 19.32 -5.74
CA LEU A 186 6.40 19.44 -6.42
C LEU A 186 6.36 20.62 -7.40
N ASP A 187 6.95 21.76 -7.04
CA ASP A 187 7.06 22.91 -7.96
C ASP A 187 7.78 22.51 -9.25
N ILE A 188 8.94 21.83 -9.11
CA ILE A 188 9.68 21.30 -10.27
C ILE A 188 8.84 20.31 -11.08
N LEU A 189 8.12 19.41 -10.42
CA LEU A 189 7.24 18.43 -11.07
C LEU A 189 6.19 19.15 -11.93
N TRP A 190 5.46 20.09 -11.33
CA TRP A 190 4.38 20.79 -12.04
C TRP A 190 4.87 21.74 -13.11
N GLU A 191 6.04 22.35 -12.97
CA GLU A 191 6.68 23.15 -14.03
C GLU A 191 7.00 22.28 -15.24
N ASN A 192 7.51 21.06 -15.04
CA ASN A 192 7.74 20.13 -16.14
C ASN A 192 6.42 19.69 -16.80
N VAL A 193 5.36 19.44 -16.00
CA VAL A 193 4.03 19.12 -16.55
C VAL A 193 3.50 20.28 -17.38
N ASP A 194 3.60 21.53 -16.90
CA ASP A 194 3.17 22.72 -17.62
C ASP A 194 3.88 22.87 -18.97
N SER A 195 5.22 22.72 -18.98
CA SER A 195 6.04 22.81 -20.20
C SER A 195 5.64 21.72 -21.20
N ASP A 196 5.57 20.47 -20.74
CA ASP A 196 5.21 19.32 -21.58
C ASP A 196 3.81 19.47 -22.19
N VAL A 197 2.81 19.86 -21.38
CA VAL A 197 1.44 20.08 -21.86
C VAL A 197 1.37 21.21 -22.88
N SER A 198 2.10 22.31 -22.63
CA SER A 198 2.15 23.44 -23.53
C SER A 198 2.85 23.13 -24.86
N GLU A 199 3.96 22.38 -24.82
CA GLU A 199 4.80 22.10 -25.99
C GLU A 199 4.36 20.87 -26.79
N LYS A 200 3.86 19.82 -26.08
CA LYS A 200 3.60 18.50 -26.63
C LYS A 200 2.12 18.09 -26.59
N GLY A 201 1.27 18.91 -25.98
CA GLY A 201 -0.15 18.61 -25.74
C GLY A 201 -0.42 17.56 -24.65
N SER A 202 0.63 16.98 -24.06
CA SER A 202 0.50 16.05 -22.92
C SER A 202 1.83 15.86 -22.20
N SER A 203 1.77 15.55 -20.91
CA SER A 203 2.93 15.17 -20.10
C SER A 203 2.82 13.75 -19.57
N SER A 204 3.83 12.93 -19.85
CA SER A 204 4.02 11.60 -19.25
C SER A 204 4.77 11.72 -17.94
N TYR A 205 4.11 12.16 -16.90
CA TYR A 205 4.69 12.67 -15.66
C TYR A 205 5.30 11.63 -14.71
N ILE A 206 5.13 10.33 -14.96
CA ILE A 206 5.54 9.27 -14.02
C ILE A 206 7.03 9.32 -13.68
N PHE A 207 7.90 9.45 -14.68
CA PHE A 207 9.35 9.49 -14.44
C PHE A 207 9.77 10.74 -13.65
N THR A 208 9.17 11.90 -13.99
CA THR A 208 9.41 13.16 -13.27
C THR A 208 8.93 13.06 -11.82
N LEU A 209 7.77 12.45 -11.59
CA LEU A 209 7.26 12.19 -10.25
C LEU A 209 8.20 11.27 -9.46
N GLN A 210 8.66 10.18 -10.04
CA GLN A 210 9.61 9.27 -9.39
C GLN A 210 10.94 9.96 -9.06
N GLN A 211 11.46 10.77 -9.96
CA GLN A 211 12.68 11.53 -9.71
C GLN A 211 12.48 12.57 -8.59
N SER A 212 11.37 13.29 -8.61
CA SER A 212 11.01 14.25 -7.55
C SER A 212 10.86 13.56 -6.20
N MET A 213 10.17 12.43 -6.14
CA MET A 213 10.01 11.66 -4.91
C MET A 213 11.34 11.08 -4.41
N PHE A 214 12.21 10.61 -5.30
CA PHE A 214 13.53 10.14 -4.92
C PHE A 214 14.37 11.26 -4.26
N LYS A 215 14.45 12.43 -4.89
CA LYS A 215 15.20 13.58 -4.36
C LYS A 215 14.65 14.02 -3.00
N PHE A 216 13.34 14.16 -2.91
CA PHE A 216 12.65 14.48 -1.67
C PHE A 216 12.94 13.47 -0.54
N LEU A 217 12.84 12.17 -0.83
CA LEU A 217 13.04 11.11 0.17
C LEU A 217 14.51 11.00 0.62
N ILE A 218 15.47 11.14 -0.28
CA ILE A 218 16.90 11.17 0.09
C ILE A 218 17.18 12.32 1.07
N LYS A 219 16.72 13.52 0.76
CA LYS A 219 16.93 14.68 1.64
C LYS A 219 16.23 14.53 2.99
N SER A 220 15.00 14.02 2.97
CA SER A 220 14.18 13.89 4.20
C SER A 220 14.61 12.73 5.09
N LEU A 221 14.91 11.55 4.54
CA LEU A 221 15.17 10.34 5.31
C LEU A 221 16.67 10.10 5.58
N VAL A 222 17.52 10.41 4.60
CA VAL A 222 18.98 10.23 4.73
C VAL A 222 19.63 11.48 5.27
N GLY A 223 19.08 12.67 4.99
CA GLY A 223 19.69 13.96 5.29
C GLY A 223 20.83 14.31 4.34
N ALA A 224 20.86 13.72 3.15
CA ALA A 224 21.88 13.91 2.13
C ALA A 224 21.31 14.63 0.90
N ASP A 225 22.12 15.41 0.20
CA ASP A 225 21.72 16.02 -1.07
C ASP A 225 22.18 15.14 -2.25
N PRO A 226 21.28 14.58 -3.07
CA PRO A 226 21.67 13.75 -4.21
C PRO A 226 22.49 14.51 -5.25
N SER A 227 22.45 15.86 -5.30
CA SER A 227 23.24 16.68 -6.21
C SER A 227 24.75 16.59 -5.97
N THR A 228 25.18 16.12 -4.79
CA THR A 228 26.62 15.87 -4.51
C THR A 228 27.17 14.71 -5.34
N SER A 229 26.32 13.92 -6.00
CA SER A 229 26.70 12.85 -6.92
C SER A 229 25.85 12.92 -8.19
N PRO A 230 26.40 13.43 -9.33
CA PRO A 230 25.66 13.55 -10.58
C PRO A 230 25.00 12.24 -11.06
N GLU A 231 25.62 11.11 -10.79
CA GLU A 231 25.07 9.79 -11.12
C GLU A 231 23.83 9.46 -10.28
N ILE A 232 23.88 9.70 -8.97
CA ILE A 232 22.75 9.44 -8.05
C ILE A 232 21.62 10.44 -8.31
N GLU A 233 21.94 11.70 -8.54
CA GLU A 233 20.93 12.72 -8.85
C GLU A 233 20.12 12.34 -10.10
N LYS A 234 20.81 11.91 -11.17
CA LYS A 234 20.19 11.59 -12.45
C LYS A 234 19.50 10.23 -12.46
N ASN A 235 20.14 9.20 -11.90
CA ASN A 235 19.75 7.80 -12.11
C ASN A 235 19.28 7.08 -10.82
N GLY A 236 19.43 7.68 -9.64
CA GLY A 236 19.17 7.03 -8.36
C GLY A 236 17.73 6.49 -8.23
N TYR A 237 16.74 7.21 -8.75
CA TYR A 237 15.35 6.73 -8.79
C TYR A 237 15.21 5.45 -9.63
N ALA A 238 15.88 5.37 -10.79
CA ALA A 238 15.83 4.21 -11.66
C ALA A 238 16.59 3.01 -11.05
N MET A 239 17.69 3.26 -10.34
CA MET A 239 18.41 2.24 -9.60
C MET A 239 17.53 1.59 -8.52
N LEU A 240 16.81 2.40 -7.72
CA LEU A 240 15.87 1.90 -6.70
C LEU A 240 14.71 1.15 -7.34
N ASP A 241 14.17 1.67 -8.42
CA ASP A 241 13.04 1.06 -9.11
C ASP A 241 13.39 -0.31 -9.70
N GLN A 242 14.53 -0.46 -10.34
CA GLN A 242 15.00 -1.75 -10.87
C GLN A 242 15.30 -2.74 -9.74
N TRP A 243 15.94 -2.27 -8.67
CA TRP A 243 16.21 -3.08 -7.48
C TRP A 243 14.92 -3.60 -6.83
N LEU A 244 13.91 -2.76 -6.70
CA LEU A 244 12.60 -3.15 -6.18
C LEU A 244 11.87 -4.12 -7.11
N ALA A 245 11.88 -3.82 -8.42
CA ALA A 245 11.21 -4.62 -9.43
C ALA A 245 11.68 -6.06 -9.44
N LEU A 246 13.00 -6.31 -9.42
CA LEU A 246 13.54 -7.68 -9.47
C LEU A 246 13.23 -8.51 -8.22
N GLN A 247 12.98 -7.87 -7.10
CA GLN A 247 12.57 -8.56 -5.87
C GLN A 247 11.11 -9.00 -5.91
N LEU A 248 10.23 -8.17 -6.48
CA LEU A 248 8.78 -8.37 -6.46
C LEU A 248 8.24 -9.06 -7.71
N LEU A 249 8.96 -9.00 -8.82
CA LEU A 249 8.49 -9.46 -10.13
C LEU A 249 7.92 -10.90 -10.12
N PRO A 250 8.47 -11.87 -9.34
CA PRO A 250 7.88 -13.21 -9.25
C PRO A 250 6.48 -13.26 -8.63
N THR A 251 6.04 -12.18 -7.99
CA THR A 251 4.80 -12.15 -7.19
C THR A 251 3.77 -11.15 -7.68
N VAL A 252 4.15 -10.27 -8.63
CA VAL A 252 3.29 -9.18 -9.10
C VAL A 252 2.51 -9.61 -10.34
N HIS A 253 1.18 -9.50 -10.28
CA HIS A 253 0.32 -9.69 -11.45
C HIS A 253 0.53 -8.56 -12.46
N ILE A 254 0.82 -8.90 -13.71
CA ILE A 254 1.19 -7.94 -14.76
C ILE A 254 0.03 -7.62 -15.72
N GLY A 255 -1.02 -8.42 -15.75
CA GLY A 255 -2.25 -8.18 -16.51
C GLY A 255 -2.16 -8.30 -18.04
N VAL A 256 -1.01 -7.97 -18.62
CA VAL A 256 -0.75 -8.01 -20.06
C VAL A 256 0.19 -9.13 -20.48
N ALA A 257 0.67 -9.91 -19.51
CA ALA A 257 1.59 -11.00 -19.78
C ALA A 257 0.85 -12.17 -20.45
N GLN A 258 1.33 -12.57 -21.60
CA GLN A 258 0.92 -13.80 -22.26
C GLN A 258 1.55 -15.02 -21.55
N PRO A 259 1.08 -16.28 -21.79
CA PRO A 259 1.54 -17.44 -21.03
C PRO A 259 3.05 -17.60 -20.94
N LEU A 260 3.75 -17.34 -22.03
CA LEU A 260 5.23 -17.42 -22.06
C LEU A 260 5.88 -16.35 -21.16
N VAL A 261 5.35 -15.14 -21.20
CA VAL A 261 5.83 -14.03 -20.35
C VAL A 261 5.54 -14.32 -18.89
N GLU A 262 4.37 -14.88 -18.56
CA GLU A 262 4.03 -15.34 -17.21
C GLU A 262 5.04 -16.36 -16.70
N ILE A 263 5.34 -17.40 -17.48
CA ILE A 263 6.31 -18.43 -17.11
C ILE A 263 7.69 -17.82 -16.83
N PHE A 264 8.17 -16.92 -17.67
CA PHE A 264 9.47 -16.28 -17.47
C PHE A 264 9.49 -15.33 -16.28
N LEU A 265 8.42 -14.58 -16.02
CA LEU A 265 8.40 -13.58 -14.95
C LEU A 265 8.15 -14.16 -13.55
N HIS A 266 7.37 -15.25 -13.45
CA HIS A 266 6.88 -15.73 -12.16
C HIS A 266 7.41 -17.12 -11.77
N SER A 267 8.32 -17.73 -12.55
CA SER A 267 8.78 -19.09 -12.26
C SER A 267 10.02 -19.18 -11.39
N PHE A 268 10.80 -18.12 -11.24
CA PHE A 268 12.06 -18.15 -10.49
C PHE A 268 12.36 -16.81 -9.85
N ALA A 269 13.10 -16.86 -8.73
CA ALA A 269 13.64 -15.67 -8.10
C ALA A 269 14.78 -15.10 -8.95
N TYR A 270 14.72 -13.80 -9.21
CA TYR A 270 15.75 -13.12 -9.98
C TYR A 270 17.06 -13.03 -9.18
N PRO A 271 18.20 -13.19 -9.83
CA PRO A 271 19.48 -13.11 -9.16
C PRO A 271 19.84 -11.65 -8.85
N SER A 272 20.30 -11.40 -7.61
CA SER A 272 20.63 -10.05 -7.13
C SER A 272 21.80 -9.40 -7.88
N PHE A 273 22.67 -10.18 -8.52
CA PHE A 273 23.82 -9.63 -9.25
C PHE A 273 23.42 -8.71 -10.42
N LEU A 274 22.19 -8.86 -10.93
CA LEU A 274 21.66 -8.00 -12.01
C LEU A 274 21.54 -6.51 -11.60
N VAL A 275 21.41 -6.23 -10.33
CA VAL A 275 21.26 -4.87 -9.77
C VAL A 275 22.27 -4.55 -8.68
N SER A 276 23.19 -5.45 -8.36
CA SER A 276 24.15 -5.28 -7.27
C SER A 276 25.09 -4.09 -7.49
N GLY A 277 25.47 -3.81 -8.75
CA GLY A 277 26.30 -2.65 -9.07
C GLY A 277 25.63 -1.34 -8.67
N ASP A 278 24.39 -1.14 -9.08
CA ASP A 278 23.63 0.07 -8.78
C ASP A 278 23.23 0.16 -7.30
N TYR A 279 22.85 -0.97 -6.71
CA TYR A 279 22.60 -1.04 -5.27
C TYR A 279 23.83 -0.64 -4.44
N ASN A 280 25.02 -1.11 -4.83
CA ASN A 280 26.28 -0.75 -4.14
C ASN A 280 26.61 0.74 -4.30
N LYS A 281 26.31 1.38 -5.44
CA LYS A 281 26.46 2.82 -5.61
C LYS A 281 25.56 3.60 -4.65
N LEU A 282 24.32 3.18 -4.49
CA LEU A 282 23.39 3.76 -3.51
C LEU A 282 23.89 3.56 -2.08
N ALA A 283 24.36 2.38 -1.74
CA ALA A 283 24.93 2.10 -0.41
C ALA A 283 26.18 2.94 -0.12
N GLN A 284 27.07 3.08 -1.11
CA GLN A 284 28.26 3.93 -0.99
C GLN A 284 27.90 5.42 -0.87
N PHE A 285 26.89 5.88 -1.60
CA PHE A 285 26.38 7.24 -1.46
C PHE A 285 25.87 7.50 -0.04
N ILE A 286 25.06 6.61 0.52
CA ILE A 286 24.57 6.73 1.90
C ILE A 286 25.74 6.68 2.89
N ARG A 287 26.69 5.79 2.69
CA ARG A 287 27.89 5.68 3.57
C ARG A 287 28.69 6.96 3.59
N LYS A 288 28.82 7.62 2.44
CA LYS A 288 29.58 8.86 2.30
C LYS A 288 28.83 10.09 2.84
N GLU A 289 27.57 10.25 2.43
CA GLU A 289 26.82 11.48 2.67
C GLU A 289 25.86 11.39 3.86
N GLY A 290 25.41 10.16 4.25
CA GLY A 290 24.48 9.91 5.34
C GLY A 290 25.15 9.64 6.71
N LYS A 291 26.33 10.24 6.97
CA LYS A 291 27.12 9.97 8.18
C LYS A 291 26.36 10.17 9.48
N GLU A 292 25.50 11.18 9.55
CA GLU A 292 24.73 11.48 10.77
C GLU A 292 23.67 10.41 11.05
N VAL A 293 22.92 9.99 10.03
CA VAL A 293 21.90 8.95 10.19
C VAL A 293 22.55 7.60 10.53
N ILE A 294 23.72 7.30 9.96
CA ILE A 294 24.49 6.08 10.28
C ILE A 294 24.96 6.12 11.73
N ARG A 295 25.64 7.19 12.14
CA ARG A 295 26.09 7.37 13.53
C ARG A 295 24.96 7.20 14.53
N ARG A 296 23.78 7.71 14.24
CA ARG A 296 22.60 7.54 15.11
C ARG A 296 22.10 6.10 15.15
N GLY A 297 22.07 5.43 13.99
CA GLY A 297 21.76 3.99 13.94
C GLY A 297 22.62 3.18 14.88
N GLU A 298 23.92 3.47 14.90
CA GLU A 298 24.88 2.80 15.79
C GLU A 298 24.72 3.23 17.25
N SER A 299 24.77 4.52 17.55
CA SER A 299 24.87 5.03 18.93
C SER A 299 23.55 4.97 19.71
N GLU A 300 22.39 5.13 19.04
CA GLU A 300 21.10 5.26 19.71
C GLU A 300 20.24 4.01 19.57
N PHE A 301 20.40 3.26 18.49
CA PHE A 301 19.58 2.06 18.21
C PHE A 301 20.37 0.76 18.28
N GLY A 302 21.70 0.80 18.43
CA GLY A 302 22.56 -0.38 18.52
C GLY A 302 22.50 -1.26 17.26
N LEU A 303 22.41 -0.61 16.08
CA LEU A 303 22.57 -1.24 14.78
C LEU A 303 24.03 -1.11 14.35
N SER A 304 24.59 -2.07 13.63
CA SER A 304 25.88 -1.86 12.97
C SER A 304 25.75 -0.89 11.80
N GLU A 305 26.88 -0.37 11.29
CA GLU A 305 26.89 0.47 10.08
C GLU A 305 26.17 -0.21 8.92
N GLU A 306 26.49 -1.48 8.64
CA GLU A 306 25.88 -2.25 7.57
C GLU A 306 24.36 -2.45 7.80
N GLU A 307 23.94 -2.80 9.01
CA GLU A 307 22.52 -2.91 9.34
C GLU A 307 21.80 -1.57 9.15
N THR A 308 22.42 -0.48 9.53
CA THR A 308 21.86 0.85 9.37
C THR A 308 21.69 1.21 7.90
N ILE A 309 22.73 1.07 7.08
CA ILE A 309 22.68 1.39 5.65
C ILE A 309 21.65 0.54 4.92
N HIS A 310 21.67 -0.76 5.13
CA HIS A 310 20.79 -1.67 4.39
C HIS A 310 19.32 -1.60 4.84
N ASN A 311 19.03 -1.35 6.12
CA ASN A 311 17.69 -1.05 6.57
C ASN A 311 17.22 0.32 6.06
N LEU A 312 18.08 1.33 6.04
CA LEU A 312 17.77 2.65 5.50
C LEU A 312 17.45 2.58 3.99
N LEU A 313 18.26 1.86 3.20
CA LEU A 313 17.98 1.62 1.78
C LEU A 313 16.67 0.87 1.56
N PHE A 314 16.36 -0.09 2.42
CA PHE A 314 15.10 -0.83 2.33
C PHE A 314 13.90 0.08 2.67
N ILE A 315 14.02 0.89 3.71
CA ILE A 315 13.00 1.90 4.08
C ILE A 315 12.81 2.90 2.94
N LEU A 316 13.90 3.43 2.40
CA LEU A 316 13.87 4.39 1.31
C LEU A 316 13.27 3.80 0.03
N GLY A 317 13.77 2.66 -0.42
CA GLY A 317 13.43 2.08 -1.73
C GLY A 317 12.15 1.26 -1.69
N PHE A 318 12.07 0.26 -0.81
CA PHE A 318 10.94 -0.66 -0.78
C PHE A 318 9.69 -0.03 -0.15
N ASN A 319 9.85 0.59 1.02
CA ASN A 319 8.71 1.13 1.76
C ASN A 319 8.25 2.50 1.23
N ALA A 320 9.17 3.48 1.11
CA ALA A 320 8.79 4.85 0.79
C ALA A 320 8.68 5.07 -0.72
N PHE A 321 9.77 4.94 -1.47
CA PHE A 321 9.79 5.19 -2.91
C PHE A 321 8.83 4.25 -3.67
N GLY A 322 8.85 2.95 -3.38
CA GLY A 322 7.94 1.97 -3.99
C GLY A 322 6.48 2.28 -3.69
N GLY A 323 6.15 2.58 -2.43
CA GLY A 323 4.80 2.95 -2.01
C GLY A 323 4.27 4.20 -2.73
N PHE A 324 5.07 5.26 -2.79
CA PHE A 324 4.69 6.50 -3.50
C PHE A 324 4.61 6.30 -5.01
N SER A 325 5.53 5.55 -5.62
CA SER A 325 5.53 5.27 -7.06
C SER A 325 4.28 4.52 -7.52
N VAL A 326 3.64 3.75 -6.64
CA VAL A 326 2.37 3.05 -6.93
C VAL A 326 1.17 3.93 -6.61
N PHE A 327 1.14 4.55 -5.44
CA PHE A 327 -0.04 5.23 -4.92
C PHE A 327 -0.29 6.60 -5.53
N LEU A 328 0.75 7.44 -5.69
CA LEU A 328 0.57 8.81 -6.13
C LEU A 328 0.04 8.94 -7.57
N PRO A 329 0.50 8.14 -8.56
CA PRO A 329 -0.11 8.16 -9.89
C PRO A 329 -1.60 7.83 -9.88
N VAL A 330 -2.02 6.89 -9.04
CA VAL A 330 -3.44 6.53 -8.90
C VAL A 330 -4.22 7.68 -8.30
N LEU A 331 -3.71 8.32 -7.25
CA LEU A 331 -4.35 9.48 -6.61
C LEU A 331 -4.50 10.66 -7.59
N ILE A 332 -3.40 11.03 -8.26
CA ILE A 332 -3.40 12.10 -9.26
C ILE A 332 -4.38 11.76 -10.39
N GLY A 333 -4.32 10.55 -10.92
CA GLY A 333 -5.21 10.08 -11.98
C GLY A 333 -6.68 10.06 -11.57
N THR A 334 -7.01 9.62 -10.36
CA THR A 334 -8.39 9.64 -9.83
C THR A 334 -8.95 11.05 -9.82
N VAL A 335 -8.16 12.02 -9.39
CA VAL A 335 -8.58 13.42 -9.33
C VAL A 335 -8.60 14.07 -10.73
N ALA A 336 -7.58 13.81 -11.56
CA ALA A 336 -7.46 14.40 -12.90
C ALA A 336 -8.47 13.82 -13.92
N SER A 337 -9.03 12.65 -13.67
CA SER A 337 -10.09 12.05 -14.50
C SER A 337 -11.51 12.41 -14.02
N ASP A 338 -11.66 13.19 -12.95
CA ASP A 338 -12.98 13.54 -12.41
C ASP A 338 -13.78 14.42 -13.35
N THR A 339 -15.07 14.07 -13.51
CA THR A 339 -16.07 14.82 -14.29
C THR A 339 -17.29 15.21 -13.45
N THR A 340 -17.25 14.96 -12.13
CA THR A 340 -18.40 15.13 -11.23
C THR A 340 -18.39 16.44 -10.45
N GLY A 341 -17.39 17.31 -10.67
CA GLY A 341 -17.22 18.55 -9.93
C GLY A 341 -16.40 18.41 -8.65
N LEU A 342 -15.76 17.26 -8.42
CA LEU A 342 -14.89 17.08 -7.28
C LEU A 342 -13.72 18.05 -7.28
N GLN A 343 -13.13 18.35 -8.44
CA GLN A 343 -12.00 19.27 -8.55
C GLN A 343 -12.36 20.69 -8.03
N GLU A 344 -13.56 21.20 -8.33
CA GLU A 344 -14.00 22.48 -7.81
C GLU A 344 -14.08 22.49 -6.27
N ARG A 345 -14.61 21.43 -5.69
CA ARG A 345 -14.72 21.26 -4.23
C ARG A 345 -13.34 21.18 -3.58
N LEU A 346 -12.41 20.40 -4.15
CA LEU A 346 -11.05 20.26 -3.66
C LEU A 346 -10.26 21.58 -3.76
N ARG A 347 -10.43 22.29 -4.90
CA ARG A 347 -9.85 23.63 -5.12
C ARG A 347 -10.32 24.62 -4.06
N LYS A 348 -11.62 24.66 -3.80
CA LYS A 348 -12.20 25.53 -2.80
C LYS A 348 -11.60 25.25 -1.43
N GLU A 349 -11.62 23.98 -0.98
CA GLU A 349 -11.09 23.58 0.32
C GLU A 349 -9.59 23.89 0.45
N ALA A 350 -8.80 23.56 -0.57
CA ALA A 350 -7.35 23.78 -0.57
C ALA A 350 -6.96 25.27 -0.52
N ARG A 351 -7.75 26.15 -1.12
CA ARG A 351 -7.48 27.61 -1.12
C ARG A 351 -8.00 28.29 0.14
N GLU A 352 -9.15 27.87 0.66
CA GLU A 352 -9.72 28.44 1.89
C GLU A 352 -8.90 28.05 3.13
N ASN A 353 -8.42 26.80 3.21
CA ASN A 353 -7.71 26.28 4.38
C ASN A 353 -6.19 26.19 4.24
N GLY A 354 -5.64 26.47 3.04
CA GLY A 354 -4.22 26.36 2.77
C GLY A 354 -3.35 27.47 3.37
N GLY A 355 -3.95 28.55 3.87
CA GLY A 355 -3.24 29.69 4.42
C GLY A 355 -2.25 30.33 3.42
N PRO A 356 -1.30 31.13 3.87
CA PRO A 356 -0.26 31.72 2.99
C PRO A 356 0.70 30.64 2.45
N SER A 357 0.96 29.58 3.21
CA SER A 357 1.74 28.41 2.80
C SER A 357 1.11 27.15 3.35
N LEU A 358 1.20 26.03 2.59
CA LEU A 358 0.74 24.72 3.06
C LEU A 358 1.58 24.25 4.26
N THR A 359 0.91 23.64 5.22
CA THR A 359 1.53 23.01 6.40
C THR A 359 0.87 21.66 6.68
N PHE A 360 1.47 20.85 7.53
CA PHE A 360 0.82 19.64 8.02
C PHE A 360 -0.49 19.93 8.77
N ASP A 361 -0.56 21.06 9.48
CA ASP A 361 -1.77 21.44 10.22
C ASP A 361 -2.84 21.97 9.25
N SER A 362 -2.49 22.74 8.21
CA SER A 362 -3.48 23.20 7.24
C SER A 362 -4.18 22.05 6.52
N VAL A 363 -3.48 20.95 6.17
CA VAL A 363 -4.14 19.80 5.53
C VAL A 363 -4.97 18.96 6.49
N LYS A 364 -4.78 19.09 7.81
CA LYS A 364 -5.69 18.48 8.78
C LYS A 364 -7.06 19.16 8.80
N GLU A 365 -7.12 20.43 8.43
CA GLU A 365 -8.35 21.22 8.28
C GLU A 365 -9.01 21.04 6.89
N MET A 366 -8.56 20.07 6.09
CA MET A 366 -9.09 19.76 4.76
C MET A 366 -9.75 18.36 4.76
N PRO A 367 -10.94 18.20 5.34
CA PRO A 367 -11.59 16.91 5.48
C PRO A 367 -11.93 16.23 4.15
N LEU A 368 -12.26 16.98 3.10
CA LEU A 368 -12.53 16.41 1.78
C LEU A 368 -11.24 15.89 1.13
N VAL A 369 -10.16 16.66 1.17
CA VAL A 369 -8.83 16.22 0.67
C VAL A 369 -8.41 14.93 1.38
N GLN A 370 -8.55 14.87 2.71
CA GLN A 370 -8.25 13.65 3.47
C GLN A 370 -9.14 12.47 3.04
N SER A 371 -10.45 12.72 2.90
CA SER A 371 -11.40 11.68 2.50
C SER A 371 -11.11 11.12 1.13
N VAL A 372 -10.75 11.97 0.16
CA VAL A 372 -10.34 11.56 -1.20
C VAL A 372 -9.08 10.70 -1.17
N VAL A 373 -8.09 11.06 -0.35
CA VAL A 373 -6.87 10.27 -0.16
C VAL A 373 -7.19 8.91 0.42
N TYR A 374 -8.01 8.84 1.48
CA TYR A 374 -8.43 7.59 2.09
C TYR A 374 -9.25 6.70 1.16
N GLU A 375 -10.18 7.30 0.40
CA GLU A 375 -11.03 6.55 -0.53
C GLU A 375 -10.23 6.00 -1.72
N THR A 376 -9.27 6.78 -2.22
CA THR A 376 -8.34 6.31 -3.25
C THR A 376 -7.51 5.13 -2.74
N PHE A 377 -7.01 5.22 -1.51
CA PHE A 377 -6.26 4.13 -0.87
C PHE A 377 -7.12 2.89 -0.62
N ARG A 378 -8.37 3.07 -0.18
CA ARG A 378 -9.31 1.97 0.04
C ARG A 378 -9.54 1.15 -1.22
N LEU A 379 -9.75 1.82 -2.34
CA LEU A 379 -10.00 1.16 -3.62
C LEU A 379 -8.72 0.62 -4.27
N ASN A 380 -7.57 1.25 -4.01
CA ASN A 380 -6.30 0.94 -4.67
C ASN A 380 -5.15 0.85 -3.66
N PRO A 381 -5.15 -0.12 -2.75
CA PRO A 381 -4.07 -0.27 -1.79
C PRO A 381 -2.76 -0.65 -2.50
N PRO A 382 -1.64 0.05 -2.23
CA PRO A 382 -0.36 -0.23 -2.90
C PRO A 382 0.24 -1.60 -2.53
N VAL A 383 -0.19 -2.20 -1.43
CA VAL A 383 0.20 -3.55 -1.01
C VAL A 383 -1.05 -4.40 -0.89
N PRO A 384 -1.47 -5.09 -1.97
CA PRO A 384 -2.76 -5.76 -2.02
C PRO A 384 -2.83 -7.04 -1.18
N LEU A 385 -1.71 -7.72 -0.92
CA LEU A 385 -1.67 -8.98 -0.20
C LEU A 385 -1.02 -8.81 1.17
N GLN A 386 -1.62 -9.41 2.19
CA GLN A 386 -1.09 -9.50 3.54
C GLN A 386 -1.04 -10.95 3.99
N TYR A 387 0.08 -11.34 4.60
CA TYR A 387 0.27 -12.71 5.07
C TYR A 387 0.66 -12.74 6.54
N ALA A 388 0.30 -13.83 7.22
CA ALA A 388 0.78 -14.14 8.56
C ALA A 388 0.72 -15.67 8.78
N ARG A 389 1.61 -16.20 9.63
CA ARG A 389 1.63 -17.61 10.01
C ARG A 389 1.04 -17.78 11.39
N ALA A 390 0.16 -18.74 11.58
CA ALA A 390 -0.39 -19.08 12.89
C ALA A 390 0.73 -19.52 13.86
N ARG A 391 0.89 -18.78 14.96
CA ARG A 391 1.88 -19.04 16.01
C ARG A 391 1.43 -20.18 16.95
N LYS A 392 0.12 -20.33 17.12
CA LYS A 392 -0.57 -21.31 17.95
C LYS A 392 -1.90 -21.71 17.30
N ASP A 393 -2.57 -22.75 17.81
CA ASP A 393 -3.95 -23.03 17.44
C ASP A 393 -4.85 -21.89 17.98
N PHE A 394 -5.78 -21.42 17.16
CA PHE A 394 -6.76 -20.40 17.56
C PHE A 394 -8.03 -20.46 16.71
N GLN A 395 -9.07 -19.78 17.18
CA GLN A 395 -10.31 -19.61 16.45
C GLN A 395 -10.35 -18.28 15.72
N LEU A 396 -10.50 -18.33 14.40
CA LEU A 396 -10.61 -17.17 13.53
C LEU A 396 -12.09 -16.89 13.28
N SER A 397 -12.54 -15.68 13.59
CA SER A 397 -13.91 -15.24 13.33
C SER A 397 -14.00 -14.52 11.98
N SER A 398 -15.00 -14.88 11.16
CA SER A 398 -15.51 -14.09 10.05
C SER A 398 -16.81 -13.37 10.47
N HIS A 399 -17.49 -12.72 9.53
CA HIS A 399 -18.80 -12.15 9.83
C HIS A 399 -19.85 -13.18 10.25
N ASP A 400 -19.79 -14.39 9.68
CA ASP A 400 -20.88 -15.37 9.76
C ASP A 400 -20.49 -16.68 10.47
N SER A 401 -19.20 -16.92 10.67
CA SER A 401 -18.70 -18.20 11.18
C SER A 401 -17.38 -18.05 11.93
N VAL A 402 -17.06 -19.09 12.70
CA VAL A 402 -15.76 -19.26 13.34
C VAL A 402 -15.06 -20.46 12.69
N TYR A 403 -13.75 -20.41 12.57
CA TYR A 403 -12.93 -21.45 11.96
C TYR A 403 -11.74 -21.79 12.84
N ASP A 404 -11.43 -23.07 12.98
CA ASP A 404 -10.23 -23.53 13.67
C ASP A 404 -9.01 -23.38 12.77
N ILE A 405 -8.04 -22.60 13.19
CA ILE A 405 -6.74 -22.42 12.56
C ILE A 405 -5.70 -23.21 13.37
N LYS A 406 -4.89 -23.99 12.68
CA LYS A 406 -3.82 -24.76 13.30
C LYS A 406 -2.49 -24.04 13.27
N ARG A 407 -1.68 -24.23 14.29
CA ARG A 407 -0.30 -23.72 14.33
C ARG A 407 0.44 -24.09 13.04
N GLY A 408 1.11 -23.09 12.47
CA GLY A 408 1.88 -23.23 11.23
C GLY A 408 1.08 -22.98 9.95
N GLU A 409 -0.26 -22.95 9.99
CA GLU A 409 -1.06 -22.57 8.81
C GLU A 409 -0.75 -21.14 8.42
N LEU A 410 -0.62 -20.90 7.11
CA LEU A 410 -0.36 -19.58 6.54
C LEU A 410 -1.68 -18.92 6.15
N LEU A 411 -1.94 -17.75 6.68
CA LEU A 411 -3.10 -16.92 6.35
C LEU A 411 -2.73 -15.93 5.25
N CYS A 412 -3.66 -15.71 4.33
CA CYS A 412 -3.51 -14.77 3.20
C CYS A 412 -4.75 -13.88 3.10
N GLY A 413 -4.58 -12.58 3.26
CA GLY A 413 -5.62 -11.59 3.03
C GLY A 413 -5.39 -10.81 1.74
N TYR A 414 -6.45 -10.58 0.95
CA TYR A 414 -6.42 -9.72 -0.22
C TYR A 414 -7.11 -8.40 0.11
N GLN A 415 -6.30 -7.41 0.47
CA GLN A 415 -6.71 -6.13 1.05
C GLN A 415 -7.69 -5.37 0.15
N THR A 416 -7.53 -5.49 -1.18
CA THR A 416 -8.44 -4.89 -2.16
C THR A 416 -9.90 -5.33 -1.98
N LEU A 417 -10.15 -6.62 -1.72
CA LEU A 417 -11.50 -7.11 -1.44
C LEU A 417 -11.94 -6.82 -0.01
N VAL A 418 -11.03 -6.93 0.94
CA VAL A 418 -11.34 -6.68 2.36
C VAL A 418 -11.80 -5.24 2.57
N MET A 419 -11.15 -4.26 1.93
CA MET A 419 -11.56 -2.86 2.02
C MET A 419 -12.75 -2.51 1.11
N ARG A 420 -13.33 -3.51 0.43
CA ARG A 420 -14.62 -3.45 -0.29
C ARG A 420 -15.65 -4.40 0.32
N ASP A 421 -15.52 -4.68 1.60
CA ASP A 421 -16.48 -5.53 2.33
C ASP A 421 -17.86 -4.85 2.40
N PRO A 422 -18.91 -5.44 1.76
CA PRO A 422 -20.24 -4.81 1.72
C PRO A 422 -20.96 -4.79 3.07
N LYS A 423 -20.47 -5.54 4.07
CA LYS A 423 -21.00 -5.48 5.45
C LYS A 423 -20.45 -4.29 6.24
N VAL A 424 -19.44 -3.61 5.71
CA VAL A 424 -18.77 -2.47 6.34
C VAL A 424 -18.96 -1.20 5.49
N PHE A 425 -18.74 -1.32 4.18
CA PHE A 425 -18.78 -0.19 3.27
C PHE A 425 -20.05 -0.21 2.41
N ASP A 426 -20.87 0.82 2.51
CA ASP A 426 -21.99 1.04 1.60
C ASP A 426 -21.46 1.35 0.20
N GLU A 427 -22.08 0.76 -0.85
CA GLU A 427 -21.61 0.82 -2.24
C GLU A 427 -20.08 0.62 -2.32
N PRO A 428 -19.56 -0.56 -1.94
CA PRO A 428 -18.14 -0.75 -1.68
C PRO A 428 -17.25 -0.61 -2.92
N GLU A 429 -17.80 -0.76 -4.11
CA GLU A 429 -17.08 -0.63 -5.39
C GLU A 429 -17.03 0.82 -5.90
N SER A 430 -17.92 1.68 -5.41
CA SER A 430 -18.02 3.07 -5.86
C SER A 430 -17.00 3.96 -5.16
N PHE A 431 -16.37 4.86 -5.91
CA PHE A 431 -15.57 5.94 -5.37
C PHE A 431 -16.48 7.02 -4.79
N LYS A 432 -16.47 7.20 -3.48
CA LYS A 432 -17.26 8.24 -2.78
C LYS A 432 -16.30 9.23 -2.11
N PRO A 433 -16.12 10.43 -2.68
CA PRO A 433 -15.17 11.43 -2.16
C PRO A 433 -15.40 11.78 -0.67
N ASP A 434 -16.66 11.74 -0.24
CA ASP A 434 -17.09 12.14 1.11
C ASP A 434 -17.14 10.96 2.10
N ARG A 435 -16.76 9.74 1.70
CA ARG A 435 -16.94 8.52 2.51
C ARG A 435 -16.35 8.63 3.91
N PHE A 436 -15.19 9.26 4.04
CA PHE A 436 -14.47 9.37 5.30
C PHE A 436 -14.65 10.75 5.97
N MET A 437 -15.72 11.49 5.64
CA MET A 437 -16.07 12.75 6.30
C MET A 437 -17.08 12.52 7.44
N GLY A 438 -17.08 13.42 8.42
CA GLY A 438 -18.05 13.39 9.52
C GLY A 438 -18.11 12.02 10.23
N LYS A 439 -19.29 11.40 10.28
CA LYS A 439 -19.48 10.05 10.84
C LYS A 439 -18.72 8.97 10.08
N GLY A 440 -18.47 9.16 8.79
CA GLY A 440 -17.69 8.23 7.98
C GLY A 440 -16.25 8.03 8.45
N ARG A 441 -15.72 8.88 9.33
CA ARG A 441 -14.41 8.69 9.96
C ARG A 441 -14.31 7.42 10.81
N GLU A 442 -15.41 6.88 11.29
CA GLU A 442 -15.46 5.59 11.98
C GLU A 442 -15.00 4.44 11.08
N LEU A 443 -15.18 4.56 9.77
CA LEU A 443 -14.73 3.59 8.77
C LEU A 443 -13.19 3.51 8.65
N LEU A 444 -12.44 4.47 9.19
CA LEU A 444 -10.98 4.43 9.25
C LEU A 444 -10.46 3.22 10.05
N SER A 445 -11.27 2.65 10.94
CA SER A 445 -10.96 1.39 11.64
C SER A 445 -10.91 0.18 10.70
N TYR A 446 -11.44 0.31 9.49
CA TYR A 446 -11.44 -0.71 8.45
C TYR A 446 -10.60 -0.32 7.23
N LEU A 447 -9.88 0.78 7.32
CA LEU A 447 -8.90 1.19 6.31
C LEU A 447 -7.52 0.67 6.75
N TYR A 448 -7.04 -0.39 6.10
CA TYR A 448 -5.85 -1.12 6.53
C TYR A 448 -4.59 -0.62 5.85
N TRP A 449 -3.62 -0.19 6.66
CA TRP A 449 -2.28 0.18 6.25
C TRP A 449 -1.31 -0.92 6.64
N SER A 450 -0.85 -1.72 5.69
CA SER A 450 0.24 -2.68 5.91
C SER A 450 0.37 -3.10 7.38
N ASN A 451 -0.43 -4.08 7.81
CA ASN A 451 -0.45 -4.65 9.16
C ASN A 451 -1.11 -3.82 10.27
N GLY A 452 -2.18 -3.12 9.96
CA GLY A 452 -3.03 -2.48 10.95
C GLY A 452 -3.98 -1.42 10.36
N PRO A 453 -5.08 -1.07 11.04
CA PRO A 453 -6.01 -0.06 10.57
C PRO A 453 -5.44 1.36 10.69
N GLN A 454 -6.05 2.32 9.99
CA GLN A 454 -5.65 3.72 10.03
C GLN A 454 -5.73 4.31 11.44
N THR A 455 -6.63 3.81 12.28
CA THR A 455 -6.83 4.27 13.65
C THR A 455 -5.73 3.86 14.62
N ASP A 456 -4.97 2.81 14.32
CA ASP A 456 -3.89 2.33 15.17
C ASP A 456 -2.60 3.13 14.94
N SER A 457 -1.67 3.01 15.89
CA SER A 457 -0.37 3.65 15.81
C SER A 457 0.77 2.64 15.68
N PRO A 458 1.75 2.90 14.78
CA PRO A 458 2.93 2.07 14.68
C PRO A 458 3.80 2.17 15.95
N ASN A 459 4.31 1.02 16.39
CA ASN A 459 5.23 0.92 17.53
C ASN A 459 6.16 -0.27 17.39
N ALA A 460 7.08 -0.44 18.34
CA ALA A 460 8.10 -1.50 18.31
C ALA A 460 7.54 -2.92 18.41
N SER A 461 6.31 -3.09 18.92
CA SER A 461 5.67 -4.40 19.12
C SER A 461 4.70 -4.80 18.02
N ASN A 462 4.47 -3.95 17.01
CA ASN A 462 3.61 -4.26 15.88
C ASN A 462 4.30 -4.09 14.52
N LYS A 463 3.68 -4.63 13.49
CA LYS A 463 4.18 -4.58 12.11
C LYS A 463 3.56 -3.45 11.28
N GLN A 464 2.75 -2.57 11.87
CA GLN A 464 2.12 -1.47 11.14
C GLN A 464 3.17 -0.56 10.51
N CYS A 465 2.87 -0.01 9.35
CA CYS A 465 3.77 0.89 8.62
C CYS A 465 4.16 2.09 9.49
N ALA A 466 5.45 2.29 9.72
CA ALA A 466 5.96 3.41 10.51
C ALA A 466 5.60 4.79 9.90
N ALA A 467 5.46 4.84 8.58
CA ALA A 467 5.19 6.07 7.84
C ALA A 467 3.69 6.30 7.52
N LYS A 468 2.78 5.52 8.09
CA LYS A 468 1.33 5.58 7.79
C LYS A 468 0.79 7.02 7.72
N ASP A 469 1.01 7.80 8.75
CA ASP A 469 0.50 9.17 8.81
C ASP A 469 1.30 10.13 7.91
N TYR A 470 2.60 9.91 7.74
CA TYR A 470 3.43 10.68 6.80
C TYR A 470 2.99 10.49 5.36
N VAL A 471 2.66 9.26 4.96
CA VAL A 471 2.16 8.97 3.60
C VAL A 471 0.82 9.64 3.36
N THR A 472 -0.11 9.55 4.32
CA THR A 472 -1.42 10.19 4.21
C THR A 472 -1.30 11.72 4.11
N LEU A 473 -0.52 12.34 5.01
CA LEU A 473 -0.32 13.78 5.02
C LEU A 473 0.41 14.27 3.75
N THR A 474 1.41 13.52 3.27
CA THR A 474 2.11 13.82 2.01
C THR A 474 1.15 13.78 0.82
N ALA A 475 0.29 12.77 0.76
CA ALA A 475 -0.71 12.66 -0.30
C ALA A 475 -1.71 13.83 -0.25
N CYS A 476 -2.15 14.24 0.95
CA CYS A 476 -3.00 15.42 1.12
C CYS A 476 -2.28 16.71 0.67
N LEU A 477 -1.01 16.88 1.04
CA LEU A 477 -0.21 18.03 0.61
C LEU A 477 -0.07 18.10 -0.92
N ILE A 478 0.11 16.97 -1.59
CA ILE A 478 0.19 16.90 -3.06
C ILE A 478 -1.11 17.35 -3.70
N VAL A 479 -2.26 16.87 -3.23
CA VAL A 479 -3.58 17.27 -3.73
C VAL A 479 -3.84 18.75 -3.45
N ALA A 480 -3.55 19.24 -2.25
CA ALA A 480 -3.73 20.64 -1.89
C ALA A 480 -2.81 21.55 -2.71
N HIS A 481 -1.53 21.17 -2.90
CA HIS A 481 -0.57 21.90 -3.71
C HIS A 481 -1.01 21.98 -5.18
N MET A 482 -1.50 20.88 -5.72
CA MET A 482 -2.02 20.82 -7.09
C MET A 482 -3.18 21.80 -7.30
N PHE A 483 -4.17 21.87 -6.37
CA PHE A 483 -5.33 22.78 -6.50
C PHE A 483 -5.08 24.21 -6.04
N ARG A 484 -3.95 24.48 -5.43
CA ARG A 484 -3.46 25.85 -5.28
C ARG A 484 -2.85 26.38 -6.57
N ARG A 485 -2.24 25.50 -7.36
CA ARG A 485 -1.59 25.84 -8.64
C ARG A 485 -2.56 25.86 -9.83
N TYR A 486 -3.53 24.94 -9.84
CA TYR A 486 -4.45 24.74 -10.97
C TYR A 486 -5.90 25.00 -10.60
N ASP A 487 -6.65 25.58 -11.55
CA ASP A 487 -8.09 25.64 -11.51
C ASP A 487 -8.71 24.31 -11.95
N SER A 488 -8.13 23.68 -12.96
CA SER A 488 -8.47 22.32 -13.39
C SER A 488 -7.26 21.57 -13.93
N ILE A 489 -7.34 20.25 -13.86
CA ILE A 489 -6.34 19.32 -14.40
C ILE A 489 -7.07 18.15 -15.05
N THR A 490 -6.67 17.76 -16.25
CA THR A 490 -7.27 16.64 -16.98
C THR A 490 -6.19 15.62 -17.32
N GLY A 491 -6.48 14.35 -17.08
CA GLY A 491 -5.50 13.29 -17.34
C GLY A 491 -5.88 11.94 -16.79
N SER A 492 -4.86 11.12 -16.60
CA SER A 492 -4.94 9.75 -16.09
C SER A 492 -3.83 9.48 -15.08
N SER A 493 -3.75 8.26 -14.57
CA SER A 493 -2.64 7.80 -13.74
C SER A 493 -1.28 7.74 -14.46
N SER A 494 -1.23 7.98 -15.76
CA SER A 494 0.02 7.92 -16.55
C SER A 494 0.37 9.19 -17.29
N SER A 495 -0.61 10.06 -17.55
CA SER A 495 -0.40 11.28 -18.34
C SER A 495 -1.39 12.39 -17.96
N ILE A 496 -0.93 13.63 -18.04
CA ILE A 496 -1.75 14.82 -17.94
C ILE A 496 -1.87 15.42 -19.34
N THR A 497 -3.10 15.73 -19.77
CA THR A 497 -3.42 16.20 -21.13
C THR A 497 -3.84 17.68 -21.17
N ALA A 498 -4.30 18.23 -20.06
CA ALA A 498 -4.62 19.64 -19.96
C ALA A 498 -4.48 20.15 -18.52
N VAL A 499 -4.11 21.39 -18.38
CA VAL A 499 -4.08 22.12 -17.10
C VAL A 499 -4.59 23.55 -17.32
N GLU A 500 -5.36 24.05 -16.36
CA GLU A 500 -5.74 25.46 -16.28
C GLU A 500 -5.11 26.05 -15.02
N LYS A 501 -4.21 27.01 -15.20
CA LYS A 501 -3.50 27.62 -14.06
C LYS A 501 -4.43 28.52 -13.25
N ALA A 502 -4.20 28.56 -11.96
CA ALA A 502 -4.88 29.50 -11.08
C ALA A 502 -4.68 30.94 -11.55
N LYS A 503 -5.79 31.69 -11.60
CA LYS A 503 -5.77 33.12 -11.94
C LYS A 503 -5.31 33.98 -10.77
#